data_634ceffa642dc01408f6a1fbe256040c
#
_entry.id   634ceffa642dc01408f6a1fbe256040c
#
_cell.length_a   1.000
_cell.length_b   1.000
_cell.length_c   1.000
_cell.angle_alpha   90.00
_cell.angle_beta   90.00
_cell.angle_gamma   90.00
#
_symmetry.space_group_name_H-M   'P 1'
#
loop_
_entity.id
_entity.type
_entity.pdbx_description
1 polymer ?
#
loop_
_entity_poly.entity_id
_entity_poly.type
_entity_poly.pdbx_seq_one_letter_code
_entity_poly.pdbx_strand_id
1 'polypeptide(L)'
;LAAEEQERVRIARDMHDVVAHSLAVVIAQADGARYAAAVKPEVATEALGTIAQTARGALSDVRMLLTQLRHRQGDGPQPTLADLEALFAQVRQAGIEPRVTVDPTPPGEPPAAIQLAVYRILQEALTNAIRHGDGAVDVNLAWLPDRVDVDVRNTVTGEATVAPGG
;
A
#
# COMPACT_ATOMS: atom_id res chain seq x y z
N LEU A 1 -4.26 19.37 20.31
CA LEU A 1 -5.67 18.95 20.48
C LEU A 1 -6.50 19.18 19.19
N ALA A 2 -6.61 20.42 18.66
CA ALA A 2 -7.45 20.68 17.46
C ALA A 2 -6.89 20.06 16.18
N ALA A 3 -5.57 20.04 15.98
CA ALA A 3 -4.94 19.45 14.80
C ALA A 3 -5.03 17.91 14.81
N GLU A 4 -4.94 17.29 15.97
CA GLU A 4 -5.09 15.84 16.14
C GLU A 4 -6.52 15.39 15.87
N GLU A 5 -7.51 16.16 16.34
CA GLU A 5 -8.91 15.88 16.09
C GLU A 5 -9.27 16.03 14.60
N GLN A 6 -8.76 17.06 13.94
CA GLN A 6 -8.92 17.24 12.49
C GLN A 6 -8.30 16.09 11.70
N GLU A 7 -7.14 15.61 12.12
CA GLU A 7 -6.48 14.47 11.47
C GLU A 7 -7.25 13.15 11.66
N ARG A 8 -7.80 12.91 12.85
CA ARG A 8 -8.69 11.74 13.09
C ARG A 8 -9.91 11.76 12.18
N VAL A 9 -10.55 12.92 12.05
CA VAL A 9 -11.71 13.10 11.18
C VAL A 9 -11.32 12.87 9.71
N ARG A 10 -10.15 13.35 9.29
CA ARG A 10 -9.63 13.14 7.93
C ARG A 10 -9.41 11.66 7.65
N ILE A 11 -8.69 10.96 8.53
CA ILE A 11 -8.41 9.53 8.35
C ILE A 11 -9.69 8.69 8.40
N ALA A 12 -10.62 9.03 9.29
CA ALA A 12 -11.92 8.34 9.34
C ALA A 12 -12.69 8.51 8.02
N ARG A 13 -12.59 9.68 7.37
CA ARG A 13 -13.19 9.93 6.07
C ARG A 13 -12.45 9.15 4.98
N ASP A 14 -11.12 9.17 4.97
CA ASP A 14 -10.31 8.42 4.00
C ASP A 14 -10.60 6.92 4.09
N MET A 15 -10.73 6.37 5.31
CA MET A 15 -11.13 4.98 5.53
C MET A 15 -12.55 4.70 5.01
N HIS A 16 -13.49 5.60 5.28
CA HIS A 16 -14.86 5.46 4.78
C HIS A 16 -14.90 5.45 3.26
N ASP A 17 -14.15 6.34 2.61
CA ASP A 17 -14.11 6.44 1.15
C ASP A 17 -13.48 5.20 0.51
N VAL A 18 -12.39 4.67 1.07
CA VAL A 18 -11.75 3.42 0.62
C VAL A 18 -12.72 2.24 0.74
N VAL A 19 -13.37 2.10 1.89
CA VAL A 19 -14.31 0.99 2.15
C VAL A 19 -15.54 1.12 1.26
N ALA A 20 -16.13 2.31 1.14
CA ALA A 20 -17.32 2.53 0.33
C ALA A 20 -17.06 2.26 -1.15
N HIS A 21 -15.92 2.75 -1.68
CA HIS A 21 -15.54 2.48 -3.07
C HIS A 21 -15.33 0.99 -3.34
N SER A 22 -14.57 0.32 -2.46
CA SER A 22 -14.29 -1.11 -2.62
C SER A 22 -15.55 -1.98 -2.51
N LEU A 23 -16.45 -1.65 -1.60
CA LEU A 23 -17.74 -2.32 -1.50
C LEU A 23 -18.62 -2.11 -2.74
N ALA A 24 -18.63 -0.91 -3.31
CA ALA A 24 -19.38 -0.65 -4.55
C ALA A 24 -18.86 -1.52 -5.71
N VAL A 25 -17.54 -1.66 -5.85
CA VAL A 25 -16.92 -2.55 -6.85
C VAL A 25 -17.28 -4.01 -6.58
N VAL A 26 -17.19 -4.47 -5.33
CA VAL A 26 -17.54 -5.84 -4.94
C VAL A 26 -19.00 -6.15 -5.26
N ILE A 27 -19.93 -5.23 -4.95
CA ILE A 27 -21.36 -5.40 -5.24
C ILE A 27 -21.60 -5.51 -6.76
N ALA A 28 -21.02 -4.60 -7.54
CA ALA A 28 -21.16 -4.61 -8.99
C ALA A 28 -20.62 -5.92 -9.62
N GLN A 29 -19.46 -6.39 -9.15
CA GLN A 29 -18.88 -7.66 -9.61
C GLN A 29 -19.72 -8.88 -9.18
N ALA A 30 -20.25 -8.87 -7.97
CA ALA A 30 -21.12 -9.94 -7.47
C ALA A 30 -22.43 -10.02 -8.26
N ASP A 31 -23.05 -8.89 -8.58
CA ASP A 31 -24.25 -8.84 -9.41
C ASP A 31 -23.96 -9.33 -10.84
N GLY A 32 -22.83 -8.91 -11.42
CA GLY A 32 -22.37 -9.39 -12.72
C GLY A 32 -22.11 -10.91 -12.73
N ALA A 33 -21.43 -11.42 -11.71
CA ALA A 33 -21.17 -12.85 -11.54
C ALA A 33 -22.47 -13.67 -11.44
N ARG A 34 -23.44 -13.18 -10.67
CA ARG A 34 -24.75 -13.83 -10.52
C ARG A 34 -25.50 -13.92 -11.85
N TYR A 35 -25.44 -12.88 -12.66
CA TYR A 35 -26.07 -12.88 -14.01
C TYR A 35 -25.36 -13.82 -14.97
N ALA A 36 -24.01 -13.87 -14.92
CA ALA A 36 -23.21 -14.68 -15.83
C ALA A 36 -23.20 -16.17 -15.47
N ALA A 37 -23.44 -16.53 -14.20
CA ALA A 37 -23.25 -17.88 -13.68
C ALA A 37 -24.01 -18.97 -14.45
N ALA A 38 -25.21 -18.65 -14.97
CA ALA A 38 -26.02 -19.60 -15.71
C ALA A 38 -25.65 -19.71 -17.20
N VAL A 39 -24.99 -18.71 -17.77
CA VAL A 39 -24.73 -18.59 -19.22
C VAL A 39 -23.28 -18.70 -19.57
N LYS A 40 -22.38 -18.14 -18.72
CA LYS A 40 -20.92 -18.10 -18.90
C LYS A 40 -20.24 -18.29 -17.56
N PRO A 41 -20.08 -19.52 -17.06
CA PRO A 41 -19.49 -19.79 -15.73
C PRO A 41 -18.05 -19.24 -15.56
N GLU A 42 -17.29 -19.14 -16.66
CA GLU A 42 -15.93 -18.60 -16.65
C GLU A 42 -15.90 -17.13 -16.22
N VAL A 43 -16.87 -16.34 -16.73
CA VAL A 43 -17.02 -14.91 -16.38
C VAL A 43 -17.40 -14.75 -14.91
N ALA A 44 -18.23 -15.65 -14.38
CA ALA A 44 -18.56 -15.66 -12.97
C ALA A 44 -17.33 -15.97 -12.09
N THR A 45 -16.49 -16.91 -12.51
CA THR A 45 -15.26 -17.27 -11.82
C THR A 45 -14.26 -16.10 -11.81
N GLU A 46 -14.09 -15.41 -12.92
CA GLU A 46 -13.24 -14.23 -13.03
C GLU A 46 -13.73 -13.10 -12.12
N ALA A 47 -15.03 -12.83 -12.11
CA ALA A 47 -15.63 -11.84 -11.23
C ALA A 47 -15.43 -12.16 -9.75
N LEU A 48 -15.51 -13.43 -9.34
CA LEU A 48 -15.18 -13.84 -7.96
C LEU A 48 -13.70 -13.59 -7.61
N GLY A 49 -12.79 -13.80 -8.56
CA GLY A 49 -11.38 -13.46 -8.41
C GLY A 49 -11.18 -11.96 -8.17
N THR A 50 -11.83 -11.12 -8.96
CA THR A 50 -11.79 -9.64 -8.81
C THR A 50 -12.37 -9.21 -7.48
N ILE A 51 -13.48 -9.79 -7.02
CA ILE A 51 -14.07 -9.54 -5.70
C ILE A 51 -13.05 -9.82 -4.59
N ALA A 52 -12.43 -11.00 -4.63
CA ALA A 52 -11.45 -11.39 -3.63
C ALA A 52 -10.24 -10.46 -3.59
N GLN A 53 -9.74 -10.05 -4.75
CA GLN A 53 -8.61 -9.12 -4.85
C GLN A 53 -8.97 -7.73 -4.33
N THR A 54 -10.12 -7.19 -4.74
CA THR A 54 -10.62 -5.89 -4.27
C THR A 54 -10.81 -5.86 -2.76
N ALA A 55 -11.39 -6.91 -2.19
CA ALA A 55 -11.60 -7.02 -0.74
C ALA A 55 -10.28 -7.09 0.03
N ARG A 56 -9.30 -7.86 -0.46
CA ARG A 56 -7.96 -7.92 0.16
C ARG A 56 -7.23 -6.59 0.11
N GLY A 57 -7.30 -5.88 -1.02
CA GLY A 57 -6.71 -4.55 -1.18
C GLY A 57 -7.31 -3.55 -0.19
N ALA A 58 -8.64 -3.47 -0.11
CA ALA A 58 -9.34 -2.60 0.82
C ALA A 58 -8.97 -2.90 2.29
N LEU A 59 -8.88 -4.17 2.66
CA LEU A 59 -8.50 -4.57 4.01
C LEU A 59 -7.05 -4.16 4.34
N SER A 60 -6.13 -4.28 3.38
CA SER A 60 -4.75 -3.83 3.52
C SER A 60 -4.66 -2.32 3.70
N ASP A 61 -5.39 -1.54 2.90
CA ASP A 61 -5.46 -0.08 3.00
C ASP A 61 -5.94 0.37 4.37
N VAL A 62 -7.03 -0.23 4.86
CA VAL A 62 -7.57 0.08 6.20
C VAL A 62 -6.55 -0.24 7.30
N ARG A 63 -5.87 -1.38 7.22
CA ARG A 63 -4.82 -1.75 8.19
C ARG A 63 -3.67 -0.75 8.19
N MET A 64 -3.22 -0.30 7.01
CA MET A 64 -2.18 0.70 6.90
C MET A 64 -2.60 2.04 7.51
N LEU A 65 -3.80 2.52 7.22
CA LEU A 65 -4.34 3.76 7.81
C LEU A 65 -4.41 3.68 9.34
N LEU A 66 -4.85 2.53 9.88
CA LEU A 66 -4.87 2.29 11.33
C LEU A 66 -3.46 2.28 11.94
N THR A 67 -2.49 1.72 11.24
CA THR A 67 -1.08 1.71 11.68
C THR A 67 -0.52 3.12 11.70
N GLN A 68 -0.80 3.95 10.69
CA GLN A 68 -0.42 5.35 10.67
C GLN A 68 -1.01 6.13 11.86
N LEU A 69 -2.27 5.88 12.20
CA LEU A 69 -2.91 6.49 13.38
C LEU A 69 -2.18 6.14 14.67
N ARG A 70 -1.88 4.88 14.90
CA ARG A 70 -1.18 4.42 16.11
C ARG A 70 0.20 5.06 16.26
N HIS A 71 0.98 5.10 15.18
CA HIS A 71 2.33 5.67 15.20
C HIS A 71 2.35 7.19 15.40
N ARG A 72 1.30 7.91 15.00
CA ARG A 72 1.20 9.36 15.21
C ARG A 72 0.73 9.72 16.62
N GLN A 73 0.03 8.83 17.30
CA GLN A 73 -0.46 9.06 18.66
C GLN A 73 0.61 8.84 19.74
N GLY A 74 1.81 8.39 19.39
CA GLY A 74 2.89 8.15 20.34
C GLY A 74 2.64 6.99 21.30
N ASP A 75 1.56 6.23 21.13
CA ASP A 75 1.12 5.18 22.02
C ASP A 75 1.84 3.82 21.81
N GLY A 76 3.04 3.85 21.21
CA GLY A 76 3.83 2.64 20.98
C GLY A 76 5.30 2.93 20.67
N PRO A 77 6.15 1.90 20.70
CA PRO A 77 7.53 2.04 20.25
C PRO A 77 7.56 2.53 18.80
N GLN A 78 8.44 3.49 18.53
CA GLN A 78 8.60 4.01 17.17
C GLN A 78 9.09 2.89 16.25
N PRO A 79 8.54 2.79 15.02
CA PRO A 79 8.97 1.76 14.09
C PRO A 79 10.44 1.91 13.72
N THR A 80 11.10 0.77 13.61
CA THR A 80 12.50 0.63 13.24
C THR A 80 12.65 -0.10 11.91
N LEU A 81 13.88 -0.27 11.43
CA LEU A 81 14.14 -1.09 10.25
C LEU A 81 13.72 -2.57 10.43
N ALA A 82 13.68 -3.06 11.68
CA ALA A 82 13.21 -4.42 11.98
C ALA A 82 11.71 -4.61 11.66
N ASP A 83 10.94 -3.53 11.64
CA ASP A 83 9.51 -3.58 11.34
C ASP A 83 9.20 -3.57 9.84
N LEU A 84 10.21 -3.38 8.98
CA LEU A 84 10.04 -3.35 7.52
C LEU A 84 9.54 -4.68 6.95
N GLU A 85 9.96 -5.82 7.52
CA GLU A 85 9.50 -7.13 7.03
C GLU A 85 8.00 -7.31 7.27
N ALA A 86 7.46 -6.81 8.39
CA ALA A 86 6.02 -6.80 8.65
C ALA A 86 5.27 -5.91 7.64
N LEU A 87 5.86 -4.77 7.27
CA LEU A 87 5.32 -3.89 6.24
C LEU A 87 5.31 -4.58 4.86
N PHE A 88 6.38 -5.24 4.47
CA PHE A 88 6.43 -6.00 3.21
C PHE A 88 5.47 -7.18 3.20
N ALA A 89 5.29 -7.86 4.34
CA ALA A 89 4.30 -8.94 4.47
C ALA A 89 2.85 -8.43 4.23
N GLN A 90 2.52 -7.23 4.68
CA GLN A 90 1.22 -6.60 4.39
C GLN A 90 1.04 -6.32 2.90
N VAL A 91 2.09 -5.87 2.22
CA VAL A 91 2.09 -5.61 0.77
C VAL A 91 1.85 -6.91 0.00
N ARG A 92 2.50 -8.01 0.39
CA ARG A 92 2.27 -9.34 -0.21
C ARG A 92 0.83 -9.82 -0.01
N GLN A 93 0.25 -9.59 1.18
CA GLN A 93 -1.15 -9.93 1.45
C GLN A 93 -2.14 -9.15 0.56
N ALA A 94 -1.76 -7.94 0.13
CA ALA A 94 -2.53 -7.14 -0.81
C ALA A 94 -2.38 -7.61 -2.28
N GLY A 95 -1.51 -8.60 -2.54
CA GLY A 95 -1.29 -9.14 -3.89
C GLY A 95 -0.17 -8.46 -4.66
N ILE A 96 0.61 -7.60 -4.02
CA ILE A 96 1.78 -6.95 -4.60
C ILE A 96 3.05 -7.66 -4.10
N GLU A 97 3.96 -8.02 -5.01
CA GLU A 97 5.23 -8.65 -4.64
C GLU A 97 6.34 -7.59 -4.49
N PRO A 98 6.81 -7.30 -3.26
CA PRO A 98 7.92 -6.40 -3.04
C PRO A 98 9.25 -7.12 -3.31
N ARG A 99 10.04 -6.59 -4.23
CA ARG A 99 11.43 -7.00 -4.50
C ARG A 99 12.36 -6.00 -3.85
N VAL A 100 12.98 -6.39 -2.75
CA VAL A 100 13.77 -5.51 -1.89
C VAL A 100 15.25 -5.76 -2.09
N THR A 101 15.99 -4.70 -2.39
CA THR A 101 17.45 -4.68 -2.49
C THR A 101 18.01 -3.65 -1.51
N VAL A 102 18.96 -4.06 -0.68
CA VAL A 102 19.66 -3.17 0.24
C VAL A 102 21.15 -3.23 -0.06
N ASP A 103 21.66 -2.24 -0.80
CA ASP A 103 23.07 -2.19 -1.20
C ASP A 103 23.52 -0.75 -1.48
N PRO A 104 24.52 -0.23 -0.79
CA PRO A 104 25.18 -0.82 0.38
C PRO A 104 24.27 -0.90 1.62
N THR A 105 24.53 -1.90 2.46
CA THR A 105 23.87 -2.04 3.77
C THR A 105 24.40 -0.98 4.76
N PRO A 106 23.61 -0.63 5.80
CA PRO A 106 24.08 0.32 6.81
C PRO A 106 25.31 -0.25 7.53
N PRO A 107 26.36 0.56 7.77
CA PRO A 107 27.60 0.11 8.41
C PRO A 107 27.44 -0.19 9.91
N GLY A 108 26.29 0.06 10.48
CA GLY A 108 25.91 -0.17 11.85
C GLY A 108 24.44 0.15 12.05
N GLU A 109 23.98 0.27 13.29
CA GLU A 109 22.60 0.65 13.58
C GLU A 109 22.39 2.15 13.28
N PRO A 110 21.49 2.49 12.34
CA PRO A 110 21.23 3.89 12.02
C PRO A 110 20.50 4.60 13.17
N PRO A 111 20.64 5.93 13.29
CA PRO A 111 19.89 6.71 14.27
C PRO A 111 18.39 6.47 14.18
N ALA A 112 17.69 6.42 15.31
CA ALA A 112 16.25 6.13 15.37
C ALA A 112 15.41 7.07 14.49
N ALA A 113 15.78 8.35 14.40
CA ALA A 113 15.09 9.32 13.54
C ALA A 113 15.22 8.97 12.05
N ILE A 114 16.36 8.43 11.61
CA ILE A 114 16.58 8.01 10.22
C ILE A 114 15.80 6.72 9.94
N GLN A 115 15.83 5.76 10.87
CA GLN A 115 15.05 4.53 10.75
C GLN A 115 13.56 4.84 10.58
N LEU A 116 13.03 5.75 11.42
CA LEU A 116 11.64 6.19 11.35
C LEU A 116 11.33 6.88 10.02
N ALA A 117 12.22 7.75 9.53
CA ALA A 117 12.04 8.43 8.24
C ALA A 117 11.98 7.43 7.08
N VAL A 118 12.91 6.48 7.02
CA VAL A 118 12.92 5.42 6.01
C VAL A 118 11.65 4.58 6.07
N TYR A 119 11.25 4.16 7.27
CA TYR A 119 10.02 3.40 7.46
C TYR A 119 8.80 4.14 6.91
N ARG A 120 8.64 5.42 7.24
CA ARG A 120 7.49 6.23 6.79
C ARG A 120 7.47 6.47 5.29
N ILE A 121 8.64 6.74 4.69
CA ILE A 121 8.75 6.89 3.24
C ILE A 121 8.32 5.60 2.53
N LEU A 122 8.82 4.46 2.99
CA LEU A 122 8.45 3.17 2.43
C LEU A 122 6.97 2.85 2.64
N GLN A 123 6.43 3.12 3.82
CA GLN A 123 5.00 2.93 4.12
C GLN A 123 4.11 3.70 3.14
N GLU A 124 4.41 4.99 2.90
CA GLU A 124 3.65 5.82 1.96
C GLU A 124 3.81 5.34 0.52
N ALA A 125 5.04 5.05 0.10
CA ALA A 125 5.32 4.57 -1.25
C ALA A 125 4.65 3.22 -1.55
N LEU A 126 4.68 2.29 -0.59
CA LEU A 126 4.04 0.98 -0.72
C LEU A 126 2.51 1.07 -0.67
N THR A 127 1.95 1.99 0.13
CA THR A 127 0.51 2.30 0.10
C THR A 127 0.09 2.77 -1.29
N ASN A 128 0.86 3.67 -1.90
CA ASN A 128 0.61 4.14 -3.25
C ASN A 128 0.74 3.00 -4.28
N ALA A 129 1.71 2.11 -4.13
CA ALA A 129 1.86 0.94 -4.99
C ALA A 129 0.66 -0.01 -4.91
N ILE A 130 0.07 -0.20 -3.72
CA ILE A 130 -1.15 -1.02 -3.55
C ILE A 130 -2.35 -0.38 -4.24
N ARG A 131 -2.48 0.95 -4.16
CA ARG A 131 -3.62 1.67 -4.74
C ARG A 131 -3.56 1.79 -6.26
N HIS A 132 -2.36 1.93 -6.81
CA HIS A 132 -2.16 2.33 -8.21
C HIS A 132 -1.27 1.38 -9.00
N GLY A 133 -0.61 0.42 -8.33
CA GLY A 133 0.31 -0.51 -8.95
C GLY A 133 -0.34 -1.79 -9.44
N ASP A 134 0.39 -2.51 -10.29
CA ASP A 134 -0.01 -3.80 -10.83
C ASP A 134 1.14 -4.81 -10.67
N GLY A 135 0.97 -5.72 -9.75
CA GLY A 135 1.76 -6.94 -9.60
C GLY A 135 3.02 -6.81 -8.77
N ALA A 136 3.99 -6.01 -9.12
CA ALA A 136 5.28 -5.96 -8.44
C ALA A 136 5.71 -4.53 -8.08
N VAL A 137 6.46 -4.40 -6.99
CA VAL A 137 7.11 -3.16 -6.58
C VAL A 137 8.58 -3.43 -6.28
N ASP A 138 9.48 -2.66 -6.90
CA ASP A 138 10.91 -2.71 -6.63
C ASP A 138 11.26 -1.66 -5.59
N VAL A 139 11.90 -2.09 -4.52
CA VAL A 139 12.37 -1.25 -3.42
C VAL A 139 13.88 -1.34 -3.32
N ASN A 140 14.58 -0.23 -3.54
CA ASN A 140 16.02 -0.16 -3.42
C ASN A 140 16.40 0.82 -2.31
N LEU A 141 17.20 0.33 -1.38
CA LEU A 141 17.78 1.12 -0.29
C LEU A 141 19.30 1.12 -0.42
N ALA A 142 19.92 2.29 -0.41
CA ALA A 142 21.37 2.43 -0.42
C ALA A 142 21.82 3.32 0.76
N TRP A 143 22.60 2.74 1.69
CA TRP A 143 23.10 3.42 2.86
C TRP A 143 24.48 4.01 2.59
N LEU A 144 24.52 5.30 2.32
CA LEU A 144 25.74 6.05 2.06
C LEU A 144 26.25 6.71 3.34
N PRO A 145 27.51 7.16 3.39
CA PRO A 145 28.08 7.73 4.62
C PRO A 145 27.35 8.95 5.17
N ASP A 146 26.71 9.74 4.31
CA ASP A 146 26.07 11.01 4.62
C ASP A 146 24.56 11.02 4.36
N ARG A 147 24.02 9.96 3.75
CA ARG A 147 22.59 9.86 3.39
C ARG A 147 22.14 8.43 3.20
N VAL A 148 20.83 8.24 3.16
CA VAL A 148 20.21 7.02 2.65
C VAL A 148 19.38 7.36 1.42
N ASP A 149 19.60 6.64 0.34
CA ASP A 149 18.81 6.76 -0.87
C ASP A 149 17.70 5.69 -0.85
N VAL A 150 16.47 6.12 -1.11
CA VAL A 150 15.28 5.26 -1.15
C VAL A 150 14.65 5.41 -2.52
N ASP A 151 14.61 4.32 -3.29
CA ASP A 151 13.99 4.28 -4.61
C ASP A 151 12.89 3.20 -4.62
N VAL A 152 11.68 3.61 -4.96
CA VAL A 152 10.52 2.71 -5.05
C VAL A 152 9.88 2.86 -6.41
N ARG A 153 9.81 1.75 -7.15
CA ARG A 153 9.24 1.69 -8.49
C ARG A 153 8.16 0.65 -8.57
N ASN A 154 7.01 1.03 -9.11
CA ASN A 154 5.92 0.11 -9.40
C ASN A 154 5.45 0.30 -10.85
N THR A 155 5.00 -0.79 -11.46
CA THR A 155 4.29 -0.73 -12.74
C THR A 155 2.87 -0.24 -12.51
N VAL A 156 2.41 0.67 -13.37
CA VAL A 156 1.03 1.15 -13.38
C VAL A 156 0.39 0.70 -14.69
N THR A 157 -0.66 -0.10 -14.60
CA THR A 157 -1.49 -0.43 -15.74
C THR A 157 -2.38 0.75 -16.10
N GLY A 158 -1.92 1.54 -17.04
CA GLY A 158 -2.66 2.67 -17.59
C GLY A 158 -1.75 3.42 -18.56
N GLU A 159 -2.20 3.64 -19.75
CA GLU A 159 -1.47 4.28 -20.83
C GLU A 159 -0.66 5.47 -20.34
N ALA A 160 0.64 5.33 -20.35
CA ALA A 160 1.54 6.48 -20.35
C ALA A 160 1.35 7.21 -21.68
N THR A 161 0.39 8.07 -21.77
CA THR A 161 0.37 9.12 -22.78
C THR A 161 1.49 10.08 -22.41
N VAL A 162 2.71 9.70 -22.76
CA VAL A 162 3.79 10.66 -22.91
C VAL A 162 3.43 11.47 -24.13
N ALA A 163 2.83 12.64 -23.95
CA ALA A 163 2.78 13.66 -24.98
C ALA A 163 4.23 14.05 -25.26
N PRO A 164 4.73 13.93 -26.49
CA PRO A 164 6.01 14.50 -26.85
C PRO A 164 5.84 16.01 -26.81
N GLY A 165 6.50 16.63 -25.85
CA GLY A 165 6.66 18.08 -25.84
C GLY A 165 7.44 18.48 -27.08
N GLY A 166 6.81 19.30 -27.91
CA GLY A 166 7.46 20.03 -28.99
C GLY A 166 8.29 21.19 -28.41
#